data_9f12e7406f975b6ef5f5380f4b9297c8
#
_entry.id   9f12e7406f975b6ef5f5380f4b9297c8
#
_cell.length_a   1.000
_cell.length_b   1.000
_cell.length_c   1.000
_cell.angle_alpha   90.00
_cell.angle_beta   90.00
_cell.angle_gamma   90.00
#
_symmetry.space_group_name_H-M   'P 1'
#
loop_
_entity.id
_entity.type
_entity.pdbx_description
1 polymer ?
#
loop_
_entity_poly.entity_id
_entity_poly.type
_entity_poly.pdbx_seq_one_letter_code
_entity_poly.pdbx_strand_id
1 'polypeptide(L)'
;MDDLSAWKKIADGDAKALRHLHDRYYHGLWLWAVKCTRNESLAEELVSDCFIKLWDSRQKISIEKSVKSYLFLMLRNQIIVHARKSKNEVVFNDKKLPDIPDDAEMNDQDFYAELYKAIQKIPEHRRKILELAVFESQSYKEIAQRLGISVNTVKTQMGRSYQFLKEELDPKNFLLLHFFVKGKNQIHV
;
A
#
# COMPACT_ATOMS: atom_id res chain seq x y z
N MET A 1 2.02 -22.51 14.68
CA MET A 1 1.33 -21.24 15.06
C MET A 1 0.69 -20.73 13.81
N ASP A 2 -0.60 -20.46 13.82
CA ASP A 2 -1.27 -19.84 12.66
C ASP A 2 -0.89 -18.35 12.55
N ASP A 3 -1.11 -17.77 11.36
CA ASP A 3 -0.63 -16.44 11.03
C ASP A 3 -1.30 -15.33 11.84
N LEU A 4 -2.59 -15.47 12.15
CA LEU A 4 -3.30 -14.46 12.93
C LEU A 4 -2.86 -14.48 14.39
N SER A 5 -2.58 -15.66 14.94
CA SER A 5 -1.97 -15.79 16.27
C SER A 5 -0.54 -15.21 16.29
N ALA A 6 0.24 -15.43 15.23
CA ALA A 6 1.56 -14.82 15.09
C ALA A 6 1.44 -13.30 15.02
N TRP A 7 0.49 -12.78 14.23
CA TRP A 7 0.26 -11.35 14.14
C TRP A 7 -0.10 -10.69 15.48
N LYS A 8 -0.99 -11.30 16.28
CA LYS A 8 -1.33 -10.80 17.61
C LYS A 8 -0.10 -10.65 18.49
N LYS A 9 0.78 -11.67 18.51
CA LYS A 9 2.04 -11.63 19.26
C LYS A 9 3.01 -10.56 18.74
N ILE A 10 3.05 -10.33 17.43
CA ILE A 10 3.83 -9.22 16.83
C ILE A 10 3.30 -7.87 17.31
N ALA A 11 2.00 -7.68 17.34
CA ALA A 11 1.38 -6.46 17.87
C ALA A 11 1.78 -6.20 19.34
N ASP A 12 1.93 -7.25 20.12
CA ASP A 12 2.42 -7.20 21.50
C ASP A 12 3.96 -7.08 21.62
N GLY A 13 4.70 -7.07 20.51
CA GLY A 13 6.14 -6.86 20.47
C GLY A 13 6.99 -8.13 20.44
N ASP A 14 6.42 -9.30 20.16
CA ASP A 14 7.16 -10.57 20.04
C ASP A 14 7.91 -10.67 18.70
N ALA A 15 9.23 -10.41 18.72
CA ALA A 15 10.10 -10.52 17.56
C ALA A 15 10.25 -11.97 17.05
N LYS A 16 10.03 -12.99 17.90
CA LYS A 16 10.08 -14.39 17.46
C LYS A 16 8.88 -14.73 16.57
N ALA A 17 7.72 -14.13 16.87
CA ALA A 17 6.55 -14.27 16.02
C ALA A 17 6.75 -13.59 14.65
N LEU A 18 7.45 -12.45 14.60
CA LEU A 18 7.85 -11.82 13.33
C LEU A 18 8.76 -12.74 12.51
N ARG A 19 9.77 -13.34 13.16
CA ARG A 19 10.66 -14.29 12.51
C ARG A 19 9.89 -15.47 11.92
N HIS A 20 8.90 -16.00 12.63
CA HIS A 20 8.04 -17.08 12.12
C HIS A 20 7.31 -16.68 10.82
N LEU A 21 6.73 -15.48 10.74
CA LEU A 21 6.11 -14.98 9.51
C LEU A 21 7.14 -14.73 8.42
N HIS A 22 8.32 -14.20 8.78
CA HIS A 22 9.42 -13.98 7.84
C HIS A 22 9.84 -15.30 7.19
N ASP A 23 10.18 -16.32 7.99
CA ASP A 23 10.63 -17.63 7.48
C ASP A 23 9.58 -18.31 6.58
N ARG A 24 8.30 -18.08 6.88
CA ARG A 24 7.18 -18.62 6.11
C ARG A 24 6.94 -17.91 4.78
N TYR A 25 7.05 -16.59 4.73
CA TYR A 25 6.61 -15.80 3.59
C TYR A 25 7.72 -15.17 2.77
N TYR A 26 8.93 -15.00 3.33
CA TYR A 26 10.04 -14.32 2.66
C TYR A 26 10.31 -14.84 1.25
N HIS A 27 10.47 -16.14 1.11
CA HIS A 27 10.81 -16.75 -0.19
C HIS A 27 9.71 -16.55 -1.24
N GLY A 28 8.44 -16.72 -0.87
CA GLY A 28 7.30 -16.49 -1.76
C GLY A 28 7.16 -15.03 -2.19
N LEU A 29 7.33 -14.10 -1.26
CA LEU A 29 7.35 -12.66 -1.53
C LEU A 29 8.51 -12.28 -2.44
N TRP A 30 9.72 -12.83 -2.18
CA TRP A 30 10.92 -12.56 -2.99
C TRP A 30 10.76 -13.07 -4.43
N LEU A 31 10.31 -14.32 -4.63
CA LEU A 31 10.04 -14.86 -5.96
C LEU A 31 9.04 -13.99 -6.73
N TRP A 32 7.97 -13.56 -6.06
CA TRP A 32 6.97 -12.69 -6.69
C TRP A 32 7.54 -11.31 -7.01
N ALA A 33 8.35 -10.72 -6.12
CA ALA A 33 9.02 -9.46 -6.35
C ALA A 33 10.03 -9.54 -7.51
N VAL A 34 10.83 -10.62 -7.60
CA VAL A 34 11.75 -10.85 -8.73
C VAL A 34 10.98 -10.93 -10.06
N LYS A 35 9.84 -11.64 -10.07
CA LYS A 35 8.98 -11.73 -11.26
C LYS A 35 8.46 -10.36 -11.69
N CYS A 36 8.16 -9.48 -10.72
CA CYS A 36 7.66 -8.13 -10.98
C CYS A 36 8.76 -7.16 -11.41
N THR A 37 9.90 -7.18 -10.72
CA THR A 37 10.98 -6.18 -10.87
C THR A 37 12.04 -6.60 -11.87
N ARG A 38 12.18 -7.90 -12.13
CA ARG A 38 13.28 -8.52 -12.89
C ARG A 38 14.66 -8.14 -12.34
N ASN A 39 14.75 -7.87 -11.05
CA ASN A 39 15.96 -7.49 -10.36
C ASN A 39 15.96 -8.11 -8.95
N GLU A 40 16.87 -9.06 -8.73
CA GLU A 40 16.94 -9.82 -7.48
C GLU A 40 17.31 -8.94 -6.27
N SER A 41 18.30 -8.05 -6.43
CA SER A 41 18.74 -7.16 -5.35
C SER A 41 17.63 -6.19 -4.93
N LEU A 42 16.90 -5.64 -5.90
CA LEU A 42 15.76 -4.79 -5.62
C LEU A 42 14.62 -5.59 -4.95
N ALA A 43 14.37 -6.82 -5.39
CA ALA A 43 13.36 -7.67 -4.78
C ALA A 43 13.70 -7.97 -3.31
N GLU A 44 14.96 -8.25 -2.99
CA GLU A 44 15.44 -8.47 -1.63
C GLU A 44 15.24 -7.22 -0.75
N GLU A 45 15.62 -6.05 -1.25
CA GLU A 45 15.42 -4.77 -0.57
C GLU A 45 13.94 -4.52 -0.26
N LEU A 46 13.07 -4.65 -1.25
CA LEU A 46 11.63 -4.39 -1.11
C LEU A 46 10.94 -5.37 -0.16
N VAL A 47 11.34 -6.65 -0.16
CA VAL A 47 10.79 -7.64 0.76
C VAL A 47 11.27 -7.39 2.20
N SER A 48 12.55 -7.07 2.38
CA SER A 48 13.10 -6.70 3.70
C SER A 48 12.38 -5.47 4.27
N ASP A 49 12.17 -4.46 3.44
CA ASP A 49 11.39 -3.26 3.78
C ASP A 49 9.94 -3.58 4.19
N CYS A 50 9.31 -4.61 3.59
CA CYS A 50 7.97 -5.04 4.00
C CYS A 50 7.95 -5.51 5.45
N PHE A 51 8.90 -6.33 5.87
CA PHE A 51 8.93 -6.83 7.24
C PHE A 51 9.33 -5.75 8.26
N ILE A 52 10.22 -4.82 7.89
CA ILE A 52 10.55 -3.65 8.71
C ILE A 52 9.29 -2.80 8.93
N LYS A 53 8.58 -2.46 7.86
CA LYS A 53 7.36 -1.65 7.93
C LYS A 53 6.23 -2.36 8.69
N LEU A 54 6.11 -3.68 8.54
CA LEU A 54 5.17 -4.48 9.30
C LEU A 54 5.44 -4.35 10.81
N TRP A 55 6.71 -4.46 11.20
CA TRP A 55 7.14 -4.30 12.59
C TRP A 55 6.90 -2.89 13.13
N ASP A 56 7.31 -1.87 12.40
CA ASP A 56 7.21 -0.46 12.83
C ASP A 56 5.76 -0.01 13.00
N SER A 57 4.86 -0.56 12.19
CA SER A 57 3.44 -0.21 12.22
C SER A 57 2.58 -1.18 13.04
N ARG A 58 3.17 -2.19 13.69
CA ARG A 58 2.46 -3.27 14.38
C ARG A 58 1.39 -2.84 15.39
N GLN A 59 1.59 -1.71 16.06
CA GLN A 59 0.63 -1.17 17.02
C GLN A 59 -0.49 -0.34 16.36
N LYS A 60 -0.34 -0.01 15.08
CA LYS A 60 -1.27 0.86 14.34
C LYS A 60 -2.14 0.08 13.35
N ILE A 61 -1.79 -1.19 13.11
CA ILE A 61 -2.44 -2.05 12.13
C ILE A 61 -3.23 -3.13 12.85
N SER A 62 -4.42 -3.44 12.34
CA SER A 62 -5.15 -4.65 12.68
C SER A 62 -5.27 -5.54 11.45
N ILE A 63 -4.70 -6.75 11.50
CA ILE A 63 -4.87 -7.76 10.45
C ILE A 63 -5.82 -8.82 10.98
N GLU A 64 -7.03 -8.87 10.42
CA GLU A 64 -8.09 -9.74 10.93
C GLU A 64 -8.34 -10.98 10.06
N LYS A 65 -8.00 -10.91 8.76
CA LYS A 65 -8.31 -11.99 7.81
C LYS A 65 -7.08 -12.77 7.36
N SER A 66 -6.11 -12.13 6.73
CA SER A 66 -4.97 -12.80 6.12
C SER A 66 -3.70 -11.96 6.20
N VAL A 67 -2.72 -12.45 6.94
CA VAL A 67 -1.38 -11.86 7.01
C VAL A 67 -0.65 -11.99 5.67
N LYS A 68 -0.84 -13.12 4.98
CA LYS A 68 -0.28 -13.37 3.65
C LYS A 68 -0.72 -12.29 2.66
N SER A 69 -2.03 -12.10 2.50
CA SER A 69 -2.58 -11.10 1.58
C SER A 69 -2.10 -9.69 1.91
N TYR A 70 -2.02 -9.37 3.21
CA TYR A 70 -1.52 -8.09 3.66
C TYR A 70 -0.06 -7.85 3.24
N LEU A 71 0.82 -8.85 3.41
CA LEU A 71 2.23 -8.77 3.02
C LEU A 71 2.40 -8.61 1.50
N PHE A 72 1.67 -9.40 0.70
CA PHE A 72 1.72 -9.30 -0.76
C PHE A 72 1.22 -7.95 -1.26
N LEU A 73 0.15 -7.42 -0.68
CA LEU A 73 -0.37 -6.10 -1.03
C LEU A 73 0.63 -4.99 -0.67
N MET A 74 1.25 -5.07 0.51
CA MET A 74 2.29 -4.13 0.93
C MET A 74 3.47 -4.15 -0.04
N LEU A 75 3.95 -5.32 -0.43
CA LEU A 75 5.04 -5.50 -1.38
C LEU A 75 4.69 -4.96 -2.77
N ARG A 76 3.49 -5.27 -3.27
CA ARG A 76 2.98 -4.73 -4.54
C ARG A 76 3.05 -3.21 -4.57
N ASN A 77 2.59 -2.58 -3.50
CA ASN A 77 2.61 -1.13 -3.37
C ASN A 77 4.02 -0.56 -3.39
N GLN A 78 4.96 -1.20 -2.70
CA GLN A 78 6.36 -0.77 -2.72
C GLN A 78 6.97 -0.89 -4.12
N ILE A 79 6.70 -1.97 -4.84
CA ILE A 79 7.14 -2.17 -6.22
C ILE A 79 6.60 -1.05 -7.12
N ILE A 80 5.32 -0.73 -7.03
CA ILE A 80 4.69 0.35 -7.82
C ILE A 80 5.33 1.70 -7.51
N VAL A 81 5.53 2.00 -6.23
CA VAL A 81 6.17 3.27 -5.80
C VAL A 81 7.60 3.36 -6.30
N HIS A 82 8.37 2.26 -6.20
CA HIS A 82 9.75 2.22 -6.67
C HIS A 82 9.83 2.41 -8.21
N ALA A 83 9.02 1.69 -8.97
CA ALA A 83 8.98 1.79 -10.43
C ALA A 83 8.67 3.22 -10.91
N ARG A 84 7.77 3.92 -10.21
CA ARG A 84 7.44 5.32 -10.52
C ARG A 84 8.55 6.30 -10.18
N LYS A 85 9.36 6.04 -9.13
CA LYS A 85 10.48 6.89 -8.73
C LYS A 85 11.69 6.76 -9.66
N SER A 86 11.94 5.59 -10.20
CA SER A 86 13.16 5.28 -10.96
C SER A 86 13.21 5.93 -12.34
N LYS A 87 12.18 6.67 -12.77
CA LYS A 87 12.06 7.31 -14.11
C LYS A 87 12.41 6.39 -15.31
N ASN A 88 12.70 5.13 -15.04
CA ASN A 88 12.86 4.16 -16.10
C ASN A 88 11.50 3.95 -16.73
N GLU A 89 11.39 4.32 -17.99
CA GLU A 89 10.26 4.13 -18.89
C GLU A 89 9.94 2.67 -19.21
N VAL A 90 10.18 1.77 -18.28
CA VAL A 90 9.44 0.53 -18.27
C VAL A 90 8.02 0.97 -17.91
N VAL A 91 7.18 1.07 -18.94
CA VAL A 91 5.74 1.26 -18.82
C VAL A 91 5.25 0.24 -17.78
N PHE A 92 5.26 0.66 -16.52
CA PHE A 92 4.79 -0.16 -15.42
C PHE A 92 3.28 -0.16 -15.54
N ASN A 93 2.81 -1.03 -16.44
CA ASN A 93 1.39 -1.24 -16.63
C ASN A 93 0.91 -2.04 -15.41
N ASP A 94 0.19 -1.40 -14.52
CA ASP A 94 -0.41 -2.00 -13.32
C ASP A 94 -1.24 -3.26 -13.65
N LYS A 95 -1.75 -3.34 -14.88
CA LYS A 95 -2.43 -4.51 -15.46
C LYS A 95 -1.50 -5.68 -15.83
N LYS A 96 -0.17 -5.51 -15.76
CA LYS A 96 0.84 -6.55 -16.10
C LYS A 96 1.57 -7.12 -14.88
N LEU A 97 1.21 -6.71 -13.66
CA LEU A 97 1.74 -7.39 -12.48
C LEU A 97 1.20 -8.82 -12.43
N PRO A 98 2.05 -9.79 -12.10
CA PRO A 98 1.59 -11.16 -11.86
C PRO A 98 0.54 -11.19 -10.77
N ASP A 99 -0.45 -12.08 -10.91
CA ASP A 99 -1.44 -12.29 -9.87
C ASP A 99 -0.78 -12.71 -8.56
N ILE A 100 -1.36 -12.27 -7.45
CA ILE A 100 -0.97 -12.75 -6.13
C ILE A 100 -1.33 -14.23 -6.06
N PRO A 101 -0.44 -15.13 -5.54
CA PRO A 101 -0.73 -16.55 -5.51
C PRO A 101 -2.07 -16.90 -4.85
N ASP A 102 -2.84 -17.77 -5.48
CA ASP A 102 -4.27 -18.09 -5.22
C ASP A 102 -4.66 -18.49 -3.78
N ASP A 103 -3.72 -18.82 -2.90
CA ASP A 103 -4.04 -19.09 -1.48
C ASP A 103 -4.30 -17.82 -0.66
N ALA A 104 -4.30 -16.67 -1.28
CA ALA A 104 -4.66 -15.42 -0.61
C ALA A 104 -6.18 -15.27 -0.64
N GLU A 105 -6.86 -15.63 0.45
CA GLU A 105 -8.30 -15.42 0.64
C GLU A 105 -8.77 -13.96 0.67
N MET A 106 -7.99 -13.04 0.11
CA MET A 106 -8.45 -11.69 -0.15
C MET A 106 -8.86 -11.58 -1.61
N ASN A 107 -10.12 -11.41 -1.83
CA ASN A 107 -10.63 -11.05 -3.14
C ASN A 107 -10.19 -9.60 -3.44
N ASP A 108 -8.96 -9.46 -3.98
CA ASP A 108 -8.41 -8.16 -4.37
C ASP A 108 -9.34 -7.42 -5.32
N GLN A 109 -10.09 -8.15 -6.16
CA GLN A 109 -11.08 -7.57 -7.05
C GLN A 109 -12.20 -6.88 -6.29
N ASP A 110 -12.67 -7.43 -5.17
CA ASP A 110 -13.72 -6.82 -4.34
C ASP A 110 -13.18 -5.57 -3.63
N PHE A 111 -11.95 -5.61 -3.11
CA PHE A 111 -11.31 -4.43 -2.50
C PHE A 111 -11.13 -3.30 -3.52
N TYR A 112 -10.54 -3.59 -4.67
CA TYR A 112 -10.35 -2.56 -5.71
C TYR A 112 -11.67 -2.07 -6.28
N ALA A 113 -12.67 -2.94 -6.43
CA ALA A 113 -14.00 -2.56 -6.89
C ALA A 113 -14.69 -1.65 -5.87
N GLU A 114 -14.61 -1.97 -4.57
CA GLU A 114 -15.17 -1.15 -3.50
C GLU A 114 -14.45 0.20 -3.39
N LEU A 115 -13.12 0.19 -3.39
CA LEU A 115 -12.31 1.40 -3.38
C LEU A 115 -12.59 2.28 -4.60
N TYR A 116 -12.66 1.69 -5.80
CA TYR A 116 -12.98 2.41 -7.02
C TYR A 116 -14.37 3.04 -6.95
N LYS A 117 -15.39 2.28 -6.51
CA LYS A 117 -16.76 2.80 -6.31
C LYS A 117 -16.78 3.95 -5.31
N ALA A 118 -16.07 3.84 -4.20
CA ALA A 118 -15.98 4.90 -3.21
C ALA A 118 -15.29 6.15 -3.76
N ILE A 119 -14.20 5.99 -4.51
CA ILE A 119 -13.50 7.10 -5.17
C ILE A 119 -14.39 7.80 -6.21
N GLN A 120 -15.21 7.07 -6.97
CA GLN A 120 -16.14 7.65 -7.93
C GLN A 120 -17.23 8.53 -7.29
N LYS A 121 -17.59 8.30 -6.04
CA LYS A 121 -18.52 9.15 -5.28
C LYS A 121 -17.90 10.47 -4.83
N ILE A 122 -16.57 10.61 -4.87
CA ILE A 122 -15.88 11.86 -4.52
C ILE A 122 -16.10 12.88 -5.65
N PRO A 123 -16.45 14.15 -5.34
CA PRO A 123 -16.57 15.21 -6.35
C PRO A 123 -15.32 15.30 -7.24
N GLU A 124 -15.49 15.47 -8.55
CA GLU A 124 -14.46 15.34 -9.57
C GLU A 124 -13.17 16.11 -9.24
N HIS A 125 -13.30 17.39 -8.87
CA HIS A 125 -12.14 18.22 -8.52
C HIS A 125 -11.32 17.62 -7.36
N ARG A 126 -11.98 17.11 -6.32
CA ARG A 126 -11.34 16.49 -5.16
C ARG A 126 -10.78 15.12 -5.52
N ARG A 127 -11.51 14.34 -6.31
CA ARG A 127 -11.08 13.05 -6.83
C ARG A 127 -9.78 13.18 -7.63
N LYS A 128 -9.68 14.19 -8.50
CA LYS A 128 -8.45 14.45 -9.26
C LYS A 128 -7.24 14.68 -8.38
N ILE A 129 -7.39 15.46 -7.30
CA ILE A 129 -6.31 15.68 -6.32
C ILE A 129 -5.90 14.36 -5.65
N LEU A 130 -6.88 13.54 -5.24
CA LEU A 130 -6.64 12.23 -4.63
C LEU A 130 -5.92 11.29 -5.61
N GLU A 131 -6.35 11.23 -6.87
CA GLU A 131 -5.74 10.41 -7.92
C GLU A 131 -4.28 10.78 -8.16
N LEU A 132 -3.98 12.07 -8.28
CA LEU A 132 -2.62 12.57 -8.46
C LEU A 132 -1.72 12.18 -7.27
N ALA A 133 -2.22 12.29 -6.04
CA ALA A 133 -1.48 11.95 -4.85
C ALA A 133 -1.27 10.44 -4.68
N VAL A 134 -2.33 9.65 -4.91
CA VAL A 134 -2.35 8.21 -4.62
C VAL A 134 -1.79 7.40 -5.78
N PHE A 135 -2.28 7.61 -6.99
CA PHE A 135 -1.91 6.79 -8.14
C PHE A 135 -0.71 7.34 -8.91
N GLU A 136 -0.59 8.67 -9.05
CA GLU A 136 0.55 9.28 -9.74
C GLU A 136 1.72 9.64 -8.79
N SER A 137 1.59 9.40 -7.49
CA SER A 137 2.63 9.65 -6.47
C SER A 137 3.18 11.08 -6.44
N GLN A 138 2.39 12.06 -6.89
CA GLN A 138 2.79 13.46 -6.87
C GLN A 138 2.78 14.02 -5.44
N SER A 139 3.79 14.81 -5.12
CA SER A 139 3.80 15.59 -3.89
C SER A 139 2.72 16.66 -3.90
N TYR A 140 2.30 17.13 -2.74
CA TYR A 140 1.31 18.21 -2.64
C TYR A 140 1.76 19.50 -3.34
N LYS A 141 3.08 19.74 -3.42
CA LYS A 141 3.64 20.86 -4.13
C LYS A 141 3.49 20.72 -5.65
N GLU A 142 3.76 19.53 -6.18
CA GLU A 142 3.58 19.24 -7.63
C GLU A 142 2.11 19.29 -8.02
N ILE A 143 1.21 18.72 -7.19
CA ILE A 143 -0.25 18.79 -7.40
C ILE A 143 -0.72 20.25 -7.41
N ALA A 144 -0.27 21.05 -6.44
CA ALA A 144 -0.61 22.47 -6.35
C ALA A 144 -0.19 23.22 -7.62
N GLN A 145 1.05 23.00 -8.06
CA GLN A 145 1.58 23.60 -9.29
C GLN A 145 0.81 23.15 -10.55
N ARG A 146 0.54 21.83 -10.67
CA ARG A 146 -0.16 21.25 -11.84
C ARG A 146 -1.61 21.72 -11.96
N LEU A 147 -2.29 21.92 -10.83
CA LEU A 147 -3.70 22.32 -10.80
C LEU A 147 -3.91 23.82 -10.60
N GLY A 148 -2.85 24.61 -10.45
CA GLY A 148 -2.94 26.07 -10.23
C GLY A 148 -3.60 26.44 -8.89
N ILE A 149 -3.45 25.63 -7.84
CA ILE A 149 -4.05 25.84 -6.52
C ILE A 149 -2.98 25.90 -5.43
N SER A 150 -3.35 26.37 -4.24
CA SER A 150 -2.40 26.41 -3.11
C SER A 150 -2.13 25.01 -2.53
N VAL A 151 -0.92 24.81 -1.96
CA VAL A 151 -0.59 23.59 -1.22
C VAL A 151 -1.56 23.36 -0.07
N ASN A 152 -2.04 24.43 0.60
CA ASN A 152 -3.04 24.34 1.65
C ASN A 152 -4.39 23.83 1.11
N THR A 153 -4.78 24.25 -0.09
CA THR A 153 -5.97 23.73 -0.78
C THR A 153 -5.82 22.21 -1.02
N VAL A 154 -4.66 21.76 -1.51
CA VAL A 154 -4.38 20.34 -1.71
C VAL A 154 -4.50 19.58 -0.39
N LYS A 155 -3.86 20.05 0.70
CA LYS A 155 -3.95 19.43 2.04
C LYS A 155 -5.40 19.31 2.52
N THR A 156 -6.17 20.38 2.39
CA THR A 156 -7.58 20.40 2.82
C THR A 156 -8.43 19.42 2.01
N GLN A 157 -8.26 19.39 0.68
CA GLN A 157 -9.01 18.48 -0.18
C GLN A 157 -8.62 17.01 0.06
N MET A 158 -7.35 16.73 0.30
CA MET A 158 -6.89 15.40 0.69
C MET A 158 -7.51 14.97 2.02
N GLY A 159 -7.48 15.81 3.05
CA GLY A 159 -8.11 15.53 4.34
C GLY A 159 -9.60 15.20 4.22
N ARG A 160 -10.34 15.99 3.43
CA ARG A 160 -11.77 15.72 3.17
C ARG A 160 -12.02 14.44 2.37
N SER A 161 -11.13 14.11 1.42
CA SER A 161 -11.20 12.83 0.69
C SER A 161 -10.97 11.63 1.62
N TYR A 162 -10.00 11.74 2.53
CA TYR A 162 -9.73 10.69 3.52
C TYR A 162 -10.88 10.50 4.49
N GLN A 163 -11.45 11.60 5.00
CA GLN A 163 -12.61 11.52 5.89
C GLN A 163 -13.78 10.82 5.19
N PHE A 164 -14.07 11.20 3.95
CA PHE A 164 -15.11 10.57 3.16
C PHE A 164 -14.86 9.07 2.93
N LEU A 165 -13.63 8.69 2.54
CA LEU A 165 -13.29 7.29 2.31
C LEU A 165 -13.30 6.46 3.60
N LYS A 166 -12.98 7.07 4.74
CA LYS A 166 -13.10 6.43 6.05
C LYS A 166 -14.55 6.08 6.42
N GLU A 167 -15.50 6.89 5.98
CA GLU A 167 -16.93 6.68 6.23
C GLU A 167 -17.55 5.70 5.23
N GLU A 168 -17.04 5.66 3.99
CA GLU A 168 -17.58 4.85 2.90
C GLU A 168 -17.02 3.43 2.82
N LEU A 169 -15.76 3.23 3.22
CA LEU A 169 -15.07 1.95 3.14
C LEU A 169 -15.20 1.15 4.43
N ASP A 170 -15.24 -0.17 4.31
CA ASP A 170 -15.00 -1.04 5.46
C ASP A 170 -13.69 -0.61 6.16
N PRO A 171 -13.63 -0.56 7.50
CA PRO A 171 -12.42 -0.16 8.24
C PRO A 171 -11.15 -0.86 7.79
N LYS A 172 -11.24 -2.12 7.31
CA LYS A 172 -10.13 -2.90 6.77
C LYS A 172 -9.61 -2.32 5.45
N ASN A 173 -10.52 -1.98 4.56
CA ASN A 173 -10.23 -1.42 3.24
C ASN A 173 -9.70 0.02 3.36
N PHE A 174 -10.19 0.77 4.33
CA PHE A 174 -9.67 2.10 4.64
C PHE A 174 -8.23 2.06 5.18
N LEU A 175 -7.90 1.11 6.03
CA LEU A 175 -6.52 0.93 6.53
C LEU A 175 -5.55 0.64 5.38
N LEU A 176 -5.92 -0.21 4.43
CA LEU A 176 -5.13 -0.47 3.23
C LEU A 176 -4.87 0.83 2.45
N LEU A 177 -5.90 1.64 2.22
CA LEU A 177 -5.75 2.95 1.58
C LEU A 177 -4.81 3.88 2.37
N HIS A 178 -4.89 3.89 3.70
CA HIS A 178 -4.02 4.70 4.55
C HIS A 178 -2.54 4.36 4.37
N PHE A 179 -2.21 3.08 4.20
CA PHE A 179 -0.85 2.64 3.87
C PHE A 179 -0.40 3.06 2.47
N PHE A 180 -1.30 3.02 1.49
CA PHE A 180 -1.02 3.53 0.15
C PHE A 180 -0.54 4.98 0.17
N VAL A 181 -1.06 5.78 1.06
CA VAL A 181 -0.82 7.22 1.09
C VAL A 181 0.25 7.64 2.08
N LYS A 182 0.32 7.03 3.28
CA LYS A 182 1.34 7.37 4.28
C LYS A 182 2.75 6.91 3.92
N GLY A 183 2.90 5.82 3.17
CA GLY A 183 4.20 5.40 2.66
C GLY A 183 4.87 6.43 1.75
N LYS A 184 4.13 7.46 1.32
CA LYS A 184 4.59 8.52 0.41
C LYS A 184 4.87 9.86 1.09
N ASN A 185 4.32 10.13 2.27
CA ASN A 185 4.36 11.46 2.89
C ASN A 185 5.35 11.57 4.06
N GLN A 186 6.25 10.62 4.27
CA GLN A 186 7.32 10.73 5.28
C GLN A 186 8.59 11.41 4.78
N ILE A 187 8.52 12.19 3.72
CA ILE A 187 9.61 13.09 3.34
C ILE A 187 9.09 14.52 3.43
N HIS A 188 9.51 15.20 4.47
CA HIS A 188 9.37 16.61 4.86
C HIS A 188 8.29 16.92 5.90
N VAL A 189 8.67 16.77 7.15
CA VAL A 189 8.56 17.84 8.14
C VAL A 189 9.95 18.33 8.44
#